data_d83925326e980af8e8de1b7cb261a2c4
#
_entry.id   d83925326e980af8e8de1b7cb261a2c4
#
_cell.length_a   1.000
_cell.length_b   1.000
_cell.length_c   1.000
_cell.angle_alpha   90.00
_cell.angle_beta   90.00
_cell.angle_gamma   90.00
#
_symmetry.space_group_name_H-M   'P 1'
#
loop_
_entity.id
_entity.type
_entity.pdbx_description
1 polymer ?
#
loop_
_entity_poly.entity_id
_entity_poly.type
_entity_poly.pdbx_seq_one_letter_code
_entity_poly.pdbx_strand_id
1 'polypeptide(L)'
;VLLRYADVLLSKAEAHLWTGDAAGALGIVNHIRTRAGVTPFNDLDADKMLAERGREMYVENDRRRALIRFGKFNDAWWAKDASDAKYKLFPIPKDQIDANPKLTQNPGY
;
A
#
# COMPACT_ATOMS: atom_id res chain seq x y z
N VAL A 1 -7.13 6.02 16.38
CA VAL A 1 -6.08 6.86 15.80
C VAL A 1 -6.21 6.77 14.30
N LEU A 2 -6.40 7.91 13.62
CA LEU A 2 -6.53 7.96 12.15
C LEU A 2 -5.17 7.92 11.45
N LEU A 3 -4.15 8.49 12.09
CA LEU A 3 -2.76 8.52 11.61
C LEU A 3 -1.83 8.31 12.79
N ARG A 4 -0.76 7.56 12.58
CA ARG A 4 0.30 7.40 13.56
C ARG A 4 1.68 7.59 12.92
N TYR A 5 2.66 7.90 13.75
CA TYR A 5 3.99 8.27 13.27
C TYR A 5 4.67 7.18 12.42
N ALA A 6 4.39 5.90 12.70
CA ALA A 6 4.90 4.80 11.88
C ALA A 6 4.39 4.86 10.41
N ASP A 7 3.15 5.30 10.15
CA ASP A 7 2.65 5.49 8.79
C ASP A 7 3.45 6.59 8.06
N VAL A 8 3.74 7.70 8.76
CA VAL A 8 4.58 8.78 8.21
C VAL A 8 5.98 8.28 7.88
N LEU A 9 6.60 7.52 8.79
CA LEU A 9 7.93 6.94 8.57
C LEU A 9 7.94 5.95 7.41
N LEU A 10 6.96 5.05 7.33
CA LEU A 10 6.85 4.10 6.22
C LEU A 10 6.59 4.80 4.88
N SER A 11 5.77 5.86 4.87
CA SER A 11 5.55 6.66 3.67
C SER A 11 6.82 7.40 3.23
N LYS A 12 7.61 7.90 4.18
CA LYS A 12 8.93 8.48 3.90
C LYS A 12 9.90 7.43 3.34
N ALA A 13 9.96 6.25 3.94
CA ALA A 13 10.80 5.15 3.46
C ALA A 13 10.40 4.72 2.04
N GLU A 14 9.10 4.61 1.76
CA GLU A 14 8.57 4.31 0.42
C GLU A 14 9.00 5.39 -0.60
N ALA A 15 8.94 6.67 -0.25
CA ALA A 15 9.40 7.76 -1.11
C ALA A 15 10.91 7.67 -1.39
N HIS A 16 11.74 7.41 -0.39
CA HIS A 16 13.17 7.18 -0.57
C HIS A 16 13.44 6.01 -1.53
N LEU A 17 12.73 4.89 -1.36
CA LEU A 17 12.88 3.71 -2.21
C LEU A 17 12.57 4.03 -3.69
N TRP A 18 11.47 4.74 -3.95
CA TRP A 18 11.05 5.10 -5.31
C TRP A 18 11.91 6.19 -5.96
N THR A 19 12.63 6.98 -5.18
CA THR A 19 13.60 7.96 -5.69
C THR A 19 15.03 7.42 -5.81
N GLY A 20 15.22 6.10 -5.56
CA GLY A 20 16.52 5.43 -5.71
C GLY A 20 17.41 5.48 -4.47
N ASP A 21 16.94 6.05 -3.36
CA ASP A 21 17.65 6.05 -2.07
C ASP A 21 17.26 4.85 -1.21
N ALA A 22 17.70 3.68 -1.64
CA ALA A 22 17.45 2.43 -0.91
C ALA A 22 18.09 2.42 0.49
N ALA A 23 19.22 3.09 0.66
CA ALA A 23 19.91 3.16 1.97
C ALA A 23 19.13 4.01 2.98
N GLY A 24 18.60 5.16 2.57
CA GLY A 24 17.74 6.00 3.40
C GLY A 24 16.43 5.28 3.77
N ALA A 25 15.82 4.58 2.80
CA ALA A 25 14.64 3.75 3.05
C ALA A 25 14.92 2.64 4.06
N LEU A 26 16.02 1.90 3.90
CA LEU A 26 16.45 0.82 4.79
C LEU A 26 16.66 1.31 6.23
N GLY A 27 17.31 2.46 6.41
CA GLY A 27 17.52 3.05 7.73
C GLY A 27 16.22 3.33 8.47
N ILE A 28 15.21 3.88 7.78
CA ILE A 28 13.90 4.18 8.37
C ILE A 28 13.15 2.89 8.71
N VAL A 29 13.13 1.92 7.82
CA VAL A 29 12.48 0.63 8.05
C VAL A 29 13.12 -0.10 9.23
N ASN A 30 14.44 -0.12 9.31
CA ASN A 30 15.17 -0.75 10.40
C ASN A 30 14.96 -0.04 11.75
N HIS A 31 14.74 1.26 11.76
CA HIS A 31 14.31 1.97 12.97
C HIS A 31 12.98 1.42 13.52
N ILE A 32 12.00 1.18 12.65
CA ILE A 32 10.70 0.59 13.03
C ILE A 32 10.90 -0.85 13.51
N ARG A 33 11.68 -1.65 12.81
CA ARG A 33 11.97 -3.05 13.16
C ARG A 33 12.67 -3.17 14.50
N THR A 34 13.66 -2.33 14.76
CA THR A 34 14.38 -2.29 16.05
C THR A 34 13.44 -1.95 17.21
N ARG A 35 12.56 -0.96 17.02
CA ARG A 35 11.52 -0.64 18.01
C ARG A 35 10.60 -1.83 18.28
N ALA A 36 10.27 -2.62 17.25
CA ALA A 36 9.44 -3.83 17.38
C ALA A 36 10.20 -5.05 17.95
N GLY A 37 11.49 -4.92 18.22
CA GLY A 37 12.32 -6.02 18.74
C GLY A 37 12.63 -7.12 17.73
N VAL A 38 12.53 -6.83 16.41
CA VAL A 38 12.83 -7.80 15.36
C VAL A 38 14.12 -7.45 14.62
N THR A 39 14.77 -8.47 14.06
CA THR A 39 16.05 -8.34 13.36
C THR A 39 15.95 -7.32 12.22
N PRO A 40 16.84 -6.32 12.16
CA PRO A 40 16.95 -5.42 11.00
C PRO A 40 17.19 -6.15 9.69
N PHE A 41 16.76 -5.55 8.59
CA PHE A 41 17.09 -6.02 7.25
C PHE A 41 18.53 -5.61 6.86
N ASN A 42 19.19 -6.44 6.05
CA ASN A 42 20.48 -6.09 5.45
C ASN A 42 20.32 -5.28 4.17
N ASP A 43 19.18 -5.42 3.49
CA ASP A 43 18.81 -4.73 2.26
C ASP A 43 17.29 -4.51 2.21
N LEU A 44 16.83 -3.59 1.37
CA LEU A 44 15.42 -3.28 1.19
C LEU A 44 15.06 -3.20 -0.28
N ASP A 45 14.09 -4.00 -0.68
CA ASP A 45 13.42 -3.95 -1.97
C ASP A 45 11.92 -3.62 -1.81
N ALA A 46 11.20 -3.53 -2.92
CA ALA A 46 9.78 -3.21 -2.92
C ALA A 46 8.92 -4.28 -2.20
N ASP A 47 9.27 -5.55 -2.33
CA ASP A 47 8.50 -6.63 -1.70
C ASP A 47 8.72 -6.64 -0.18
N LYS A 48 9.95 -6.43 0.30
CA LYS A 48 10.27 -6.27 1.72
C LYS A 48 9.59 -5.03 2.31
N MET A 49 9.60 -3.91 1.58
CA MET A 49 8.92 -2.68 1.99
C MET A 49 7.41 -2.89 2.14
N LEU A 50 6.77 -3.51 1.14
CA LEU A 50 5.35 -3.82 1.17
C LEU A 50 4.99 -4.80 2.30
N ALA A 51 5.84 -5.79 2.55
CA ALA A 51 5.66 -6.75 3.63
C ALA A 51 5.77 -6.08 5.01
N GLU A 52 6.78 -5.20 5.19
CA GLU A 52 6.95 -4.48 6.46
C GLU A 52 5.79 -3.53 6.73
N ARG A 53 5.34 -2.79 5.71
CA ARG A 53 4.15 -1.95 5.82
C ARG A 53 2.92 -2.76 6.22
N GLY A 54 2.76 -3.97 5.66
CA GLY A 54 1.67 -4.87 6.01
C GLY A 54 1.71 -5.38 7.45
N ARG A 55 2.89 -5.61 8.01
CA ARG A 55 3.09 -6.02 9.41
C ARG A 55 2.84 -4.88 10.37
N GLU A 56 3.47 -3.73 10.12
CA GLU A 56 3.41 -2.56 11.00
C GLU A 56 2.02 -1.92 11.04
N MET A 57 1.31 -1.91 9.89
CA MET A 57 -0.01 -1.30 9.73
C MET A 57 -1.14 -2.34 9.76
N TYR A 58 -0.92 -3.50 10.40
CA TYR A 58 -1.92 -4.56 10.48
C TYR A 58 -3.22 -4.07 11.13
N VAL A 59 -4.36 -4.38 10.51
CA VAL A 59 -5.72 -3.97 10.94
C VAL A 59 -5.97 -2.44 10.90
N GLU A 60 -5.10 -1.64 10.27
CA GLU A 60 -5.24 -0.18 10.20
C GLU A 60 -5.75 0.34 8.84
N ASN A 61 -6.42 -0.51 8.06
CA ASN A 61 -7.01 -0.20 6.75
C ASN A 61 -6.02 0.33 5.67
N ASP A 62 -4.72 0.12 5.87
CA ASP A 62 -3.69 0.57 4.92
C ASP A 62 -3.44 -0.43 3.79
N ARG A 63 -3.64 -1.73 4.03
CA ARG A 63 -3.19 -2.83 3.15
C ARG A 63 -3.67 -2.69 1.71
N ARG A 64 -4.95 -2.36 1.48
CA ARG A 64 -5.49 -2.20 0.13
C ARG A 64 -4.78 -1.11 -0.66
N ARG A 65 -4.57 0.05 -0.04
CA ARG A 65 -3.88 1.19 -0.69
C ARG A 65 -2.43 0.86 -1.00
N ALA A 66 -1.73 0.23 -0.07
CA ALA A 66 -0.36 -0.22 -0.26
C ALA A 66 -0.24 -1.22 -1.42
N LEU A 67 -1.08 -2.26 -1.45
CA LEU A 67 -1.09 -3.25 -2.52
C LEU A 67 -1.37 -2.62 -3.90
N ILE A 68 -2.24 -1.63 -4.00
CA ILE A 68 -2.52 -0.91 -5.25
C ILE A 68 -1.27 -0.14 -5.71
N ARG A 69 -0.63 0.65 -4.82
CA ARG A 69 0.59 1.42 -5.15
C ARG A 69 1.75 0.54 -5.60
N PHE A 70 1.90 -0.62 -4.97
CA PHE A 70 2.95 -1.59 -5.31
C PHE A 70 2.58 -2.51 -6.48
N GLY A 71 1.40 -2.33 -7.10
CA GLY A 71 0.97 -3.13 -8.25
C GLY A 71 0.57 -4.57 -7.93
N LYS A 72 0.42 -4.92 -6.65
CA LYS A 72 0.18 -6.30 -6.19
C LYS A 72 -1.29 -6.59 -5.83
N PHE A 73 -2.19 -5.62 -5.92
CA PHE A 73 -3.57 -5.77 -5.44
C PHE A 73 -4.35 -6.86 -6.17
N ASN A 74 -4.13 -6.99 -7.46
CA ASN A 74 -4.85 -7.96 -8.30
C ASN A 74 -4.16 -9.34 -8.39
N ASP A 75 -2.95 -9.48 -7.83
CA ASP A 75 -2.22 -10.75 -7.84
C ASP A 75 -2.93 -11.80 -6.97
N ALA A 76 -2.70 -13.08 -7.30
CA ALA A 76 -3.10 -14.18 -6.44
C ALA A 76 -2.15 -14.30 -5.25
N TRP A 77 -2.67 -14.75 -4.11
CA TRP A 77 -1.90 -15.23 -2.96
C TRP A 77 -2.64 -16.39 -2.28
N TRP A 78 -2.06 -16.98 -1.23
CA TRP A 78 -2.53 -18.25 -0.64
C TRP A 78 -4.04 -18.31 -0.32
N ALA A 79 -4.71 -17.19 -0.06
CA ALA A 79 -6.13 -17.11 0.30
C ALA A 79 -6.96 -16.28 -0.69
N LYS A 80 -6.43 -15.96 -1.88
CA LYS A 80 -7.10 -15.12 -2.87
C LYS A 80 -6.64 -15.48 -4.27
N ASP A 81 -7.57 -15.72 -5.18
CA ASP A 81 -7.31 -15.80 -6.61
C ASP A 81 -6.98 -14.42 -7.21
N ALA A 82 -6.33 -14.42 -8.37
CA ALA A 82 -6.13 -13.19 -9.13
C ALA A 82 -7.48 -12.53 -9.45
N SER A 83 -7.53 -11.20 -9.40
CA SER A 83 -8.76 -10.44 -9.60
C SER A 83 -8.62 -9.45 -10.76
N ASP A 84 -9.76 -9.06 -11.35
CA ASP A 84 -9.81 -8.09 -12.43
C ASP A 84 -9.27 -6.72 -12.03
N ALA A 85 -8.62 -6.02 -12.99
CA ALA A 85 -8.02 -4.71 -12.78
C ALA A 85 -9.03 -3.65 -12.33
N LYS A 86 -10.30 -3.78 -12.68
CA LYS A 86 -11.37 -2.85 -12.26
C LYS A 86 -11.48 -2.71 -10.74
N TYR A 87 -11.20 -3.77 -9.99
CA TYR A 87 -11.31 -3.76 -8.52
C TYR A 87 -10.31 -2.85 -7.80
N LYS A 88 -9.35 -2.24 -8.52
CA LYS A 88 -8.52 -1.15 -7.98
C LYS A 88 -9.33 0.12 -7.72
N LEU A 89 -10.41 0.32 -8.46
CA LEU A 89 -11.32 1.45 -8.33
C LEU A 89 -12.65 0.97 -7.74
N PHE A 90 -13.41 1.90 -7.19
CA PHE A 90 -14.81 1.66 -6.83
C PHE A 90 -15.72 2.17 -7.97
N PRO A 91 -16.88 1.52 -8.21
CA PRO A 91 -17.86 2.08 -9.12
C PRO A 91 -18.41 3.40 -8.56
N ILE A 92 -18.70 4.34 -9.46
CA ILE A 92 -19.51 5.51 -9.09
C ILE A 92 -20.95 5.01 -8.92
N PRO A 93 -21.62 5.34 -7.80
CA PRO A 93 -23.00 4.93 -7.58
C PRO A 93 -23.90 5.37 -8.74
N LYS A 94 -24.81 4.50 -9.16
CA LYS A 94 -25.68 4.75 -10.31
C LYS A 94 -26.49 6.06 -10.13
N ASP A 95 -27.03 6.29 -8.95
CA ASP A 95 -27.81 7.49 -8.66
C ASP A 95 -27.02 8.79 -8.87
N GLN A 96 -25.70 8.77 -8.65
CA GLN A 96 -24.82 9.91 -8.89
C GLN A 96 -24.58 10.15 -10.38
N ILE A 97 -24.45 9.09 -11.17
CA ILE A 97 -24.32 9.17 -12.63
C ILE A 97 -25.64 9.71 -13.22
N ASP A 98 -26.78 9.17 -12.78
CA ASP A 98 -28.09 9.59 -13.27
C ASP A 98 -28.39 11.07 -12.93
N ALA A 99 -27.91 11.54 -11.77
CA ALA A 99 -28.07 12.95 -11.35
C ALA A 99 -27.10 13.92 -12.04
N ASN A 100 -25.97 13.43 -12.57
CA ASN A 100 -24.96 14.27 -13.20
C ASN A 100 -24.43 13.65 -14.51
N PRO A 101 -24.96 14.06 -15.67
CA PRO A 101 -24.59 13.51 -16.98
C PRO A 101 -23.15 13.79 -17.42
N LYS A 102 -22.39 14.58 -16.65
CA LYS A 102 -20.96 14.82 -16.86
C LYS A 102 -20.08 13.74 -16.23
N LEU A 103 -20.64 12.88 -15.38
CA LEU A 103 -19.90 11.76 -14.80
C LEU A 103 -19.82 10.60 -15.78
N THR A 104 -18.64 10.04 -15.91
CA THR A 104 -18.39 8.81 -16.65
C THR A 104 -17.99 7.71 -15.68
N GLN A 105 -18.61 6.54 -15.80
CA GLN A 105 -18.29 5.39 -14.93
C GLN A 105 -16.83 4.95 -15.09
N ASN A 106 -16.24 4.47 -14.00
CA ASN A 106 -14.92 3.86 -14.04
C ASN A 106 -14.90 2.64 -14.95
N PRO A 107 -13.77 2.39 -15.67
CA PRO A 107 -13.69 1.27 -16.62
C PRO A 107 -14.02 -0.08 -15.98
N GLY A 108 -14.84 -0.87 -16.67
CA GLY A 108 -15.21 -2.22 -16.25
C GLY A 108 -16.46 -2.34 -15.36
N TYR A 109 -17.14 -1.22 -15.09
CA TYR A 109 -18.40 -1.18 -14.34
C TYR A 109 -19.58 -0.73 -15.20
#